data_2f170945730e671de76ee5d9fecb7d04
#
_entry.id   2f170945730e671de76ee5d9fecb7d04
#
_cell.length_a   1.000
_cell.length_b   1.000
_cell.length_c   1.000
_cell.angle_alpha   90.00
_cell.angle_beta   90.00
_cell.angle_gamma   90.00
#
_symmetry.space_group_name_H-M   'P 1'
#
loop_
_entity.id
_entity.type
_entity.pdbx_description
1 polymer ?
#
loop_
_entity_poly.entity_id
_entity_poly.type
_entity_poly.pdbx_seq_one_letter_code
_entity_poly.pdbx_strand_id
1 'polypeptide(L)'
;TRAVLLVLVDQKEKSSLSELAPGSFFQSITIPCENPILLSHVREAQNFYREKNTLFQYMQEYQDRIQDQLEWLIWKEQNKHAYKVKYSRALLANIRNTILQGMGLGSLITRMELLEMKIKKEDDFYIVPRRDFDSILSSVHNVHRWLENLEKINRALDQNYSINTIEPASFPDIVVRAVHAVEKFRAIKNHRIELGDLTIQQPITGNTEAMELCLRELLINAFKFSPEGSTIDIVRFESPRVVLVAILNDILPMTGGITGIPEDYENQIYEPFYRLNNVYDERFFDEDFSMGTGLTIVQGAMQQMGGRVFLREILDHSGQQGTRRRVMAELVLRKSDSEK
;
A
#
# COMPACT_ATOMS: atom_id res chain seq x y z
N THR A 1 16.59 29.61 -7.51
CA THR A 1 15.29 29.94 -8.14
C THR A 1 15.31 29.36 -9.55
N ARG A 2 14.48 28.35 -9.84
CA ARG A 2 14.39 27.80 -11.19
C ARG A 2 13.24 28.48 -11.89
N ALA A 3 13.52 29.21 -12.96
CA ALA A 3 12.52 29.88 -13.77
C ALA A 3 12.23 29.08 -15.06
N VAL A 4 11.02 29.21 -15.56
CA VAL A 4 10.68 28.79 -16.94
C VAL A 4 10.88 29.99 -17.83
N LEU A 5 11.75 29.88 -18.83
CA LEU A 5 12.09 30.93 -19.74
C LEU A 5 11.22 30.85 -20.99
N LEU A 6 10.43 31.89 -21.25
CA LEU A 6 9.81 32.15 -22.54
C LEU A 6 10.66 33.14 -23.30
N VAL A 7 11.03 32.80 -24.52
CA VAL A 7 11.84 33.69 -25.36
C VAL A 7 10.95 34.32 -26.43
N LEU A 8 10.92 35.66 -26.44
CA LEU A 8 10.26 36.46 -27.48
C LEU A 8 11.27 36.69 -28.60
N VAL A 9 10.92 36.35 -29.82
CA VAL A 9 11.85 36.37 -30.95
C VAL A 9 11.23 37.09 -32.14
N ASP A 10 11.99 37.97 -32.78
CA ASP A 10 11.59 38.51 -34.08
C ASP A 10 11.64 37.41 -35.14
N GLN A 11 10.75 37.48 -36.12
CA GLN A 11 10.63 36.48 -37.17
C GLN A 11 11.95 36.28 -37.96
N LYS A 12 12.80 37.31 -38.00
CA LYS A 12 14.14 37.27 -38.69
C LYS A 12 15.22 36.58 -37.87
N GLU A 13 15.06 36.45 -36.57
CA GLU A 13 16.08 35.87 -35.67
C GLU A 13 15.74 34.43 -35.21
N LYS A 14 14.65 33.87 -35.68
CA LYS A 14 14.21 32.52 -35.31
C LYS A 14 15.26 31.40 -35.62
N SER A 15 16.08 31.62 -36.62
CA SER A 15 17.16 30.69 -37.01
C SER A 15 18.30 30.64 -35.99
N SER A 16 18.56 31.72 -35.29
CA SER A 16 19.64 31.84 -34.28
C SER A 16 19.33 31.10 -32.97
N LEU A 17 18.07 30.78 -32.74
CA LEU A 17 17.66 29.97 -31.56
C LEU A 17 18.07 28.50 -31.61
N SER A 18 18.34 28.00 -32.80
CA SER A 18 18.83 26.61 -32.98
C SER A 18 20.24 26.39 -32.40
N GLU A 19 20.96 27.46 -32.13
CA GLU A 19 22.29 27.46 -31.51
C GLU A 19 22.24 27.35 -29.99
N LEU A 20 21.07 27.61 -29.37
CA LEU A 20 20.89 27.49 -27.92
C LEU A 20 20.77 25.98 -27.53
N ALA A 21 21.43 25.64 -26.43
CA ALA A 21 21.40 24.27 -25.93
C ALA A 21 19.96 23.79 -25.68
N PRO A 22 19.59 22.55 -26.06
CA PRO A 22 18.26 22.00 -25.81
C PRO A 22 17.92 22.07 -24.31
N GLY A 23 16.75 22.62 -23.98
CA GLY A 23 16.30 22.78 -22.61
C GLY A 23 16.65 24.11 -21.93
N SER A 24 17.29 25.05 -22.65
CA SER A 24 17.60 26.39 -22.14
C SER A 24 16.36 27.27 -21.94
N PHE A 25 15.28 26.98 -22.66
CA PHE A 25 14.00 27.70 -22.57
C PHE A 25 12.82 26.75 -22.80
N PHE A 26 11.64 27.14 -22.32
CA PHE A 26 10.42 26.34 -22.46
C PHE A 26 9.87 26.41 -23.90
N GLN A 27 9.71 27.63 -24.40
CA GLN A 27 9.15 27.87 -25.74
C GLN A 27 9.59 29.22 -26.27
N SER A 28 9.70 29.37 -27.61
CA SER A 28 9.89 30.62 -28.29
C SER A 28 8.58 31.14 -28.88
N ILE A 29 8.32 32.43 -28.75
CA ILE A 29 7.14 33.09 -29.28
C ILE A 29 7.60 34.12 -30.28
N THR A 30 7.10 34.05 -31.54
CA THR A 30 7.42 35.00 -32.58
C THR A 30 6.60 36.26 -32.38
N ILE A 31 7.24 37.43 -32.38
CA ILE A 31 6.60 38.74 -32.31
C ILE A 31 6.60 39.47 -33.66
N PRO A 32 5.59 40.27 -33.98
CA PRO A 32 4.41 40.56 -33.15
C PRO A 32 3.43 39.38 -33.07
N CYS A 33 2.81 39.16 -31.88
CA CYS A 33 1.77 38.16 -31.68
C CYS A 33 0.54 38.82 -31.00
N GLU A 34 -0.61 38.23 -31.22
CA GLU A 34 -1.86 38.66 -30.57
C GLU A 34 -1.85 38.36 -29.09
N ASN A 35 -2.42 39.24 -28.25
CA ASN A 35 -2.51 39.07 -26.81
C ASN A 35 -3.08 37.73 -26.35
N PRO A 36 -4.13 37.12 -26.97
CA PRO A 36 -4.65 35.83 -26.59
C PRO A 36 -3.62 34.68 -26.76
N ILE A 37 -2.82 34.76 -27.84
CA ILE A 37 -1.76 33.78 -28.12
C ILE A 37 -0.65 33.86 -27.08
N LEU A 38 -0.21 35.05 -26.74
CA LEU A 38 0.78 35.28 -25.68
C LEU A 38 0.30 34.76 -24.34
N LEU A 39 -0.95 35.02 -23.98
CA LEU A 39 -1.55 34.56 -22.75
C LEU A 39 -1.68 33.00 -22.68
N SER A 40 -1.97 32.37 -23.82
CA SER A 40 -2.01 30.88 -23.85
C SER A 40 -0.63 30.26 -23.58
N HIS A 41 0.42 30.81 -24.20
CA HIS A 41 1.79 30.32 -23.97
C HIS A 41 2.28 30.60 -22.55
N VAL A 42 1.91 31.74 -21.96
CA VAL A 42 2.21 32.02 -20.55
C VAL A 42 1.51 31.02 -19.62
N ARG A 43 0.25 30.66 -19.89
CA ARG A 43 -0.47 29.67 -19.11
C ARG A 43 0.15 28.27 -19.25
N GLU A 44 0.53 27.87 -20.45
CA GLU A 44 1.23 26.60 -20.71
C GLU A 44 2.56 26.55 -19.97
N ALA A 45 3.35 27.62 -20.01
CA ALA A 45 4.60 27.72 -19.28
C ALA A 45 4.40 27.66 -17.76
N GLN A 46 3.33 28.31 -17.24
CA GLN A 46 2.99 28.23 -15.81
C GLN A 46 2.58 26.82 -15.39
N ASN A 47 1.78 26.13 -16.20
CA ASN A 47 1.39 24.75 -15.94
C ASN A 47 2.60 23.81 -15.98
N PHE A 48 3.44 23.92 -17.00
CA PHE A 48 4.69 23.17 -17.10
C PHE A 48 5.62 23.42 -15.90
N TYR A 49 5.72 24.67 -15.45
CA TYR A 49 6.51 25.03 -14.26
C TYR A 49 5.95 24.36 -12.99
N ARG A 50 4.62 24.37 -12.83
CA ARG A 50 3.94 23.71 -11.69
C ARG A 50 4.20 22.22 -11.70
N GLU A 51 3.97 21.53 -12.83
CA GLU A 51 4.21 20.10 -12.99
C GLU A 51 5.67 19.74 -12.71
N LYS A 52 6.60 20.48 -13.30
CA LYS A 52 8.05 20.26 -13.10
C LYS A 52 8.47 20.49 -11.65
N ASN A 53 7.90 21.48 -10.99
CA ASN A 53 8.22 21.80 -9.59
C ASN A 53 7.64 20.75 -8.63
N THR A 54 6.42 20.29 -8.91
CA THR A 54 5.78 19.20 -8.17
C THR A 54 6.60 17.90 -8.33
N LEU A 55 7.00 17.55 -9.54
CA LEU A 55 7.85 16.38 -9.81
C LEU A 55 9.20 16.49 -9.10
N PHE A 56 9.79 17.70 -9.07
CA PHE A 56 11.08 17.91 -8.41
C PHE A 56 10.99 17.83 -6.88
N GLN A 57 9.93 18.39 -6.29
CA GLN A 57 9.65 18.24 -4.85
C GLN A 57 9.45 16.77 -4.51
N TYR A 58 8.69 16.03 -5.33
CA TYR A 58 8.48 14.61 -5.17
C TYR A 58 9.78 13.79 -5.25
N MET A 59 10.68 14.12 -6.20
CA MET A 59 11.99 13.48 -6.32
C MET A 59 12.90 13.79 -5.13
N GLN A 60 12.84 14.99 -4.60
CA GLN A 60 13.65 15.42 -3.45
C GLN A 60 13.18 14.71 -2.17
N GLU A 61 11.87 14.69 -1.91
CA GLU A 61 11.27 13.93 -0.83
C GLU A 61 11.55 12.43 -0.94
N TYR A 62 11.63 11.89 -2.17
CA TYR A 62 11.98 10.50 -2.42
C TYR A 62 13.46 10.21 -2.13
N GLN A 63 14.37 11.14 -2.47
CA GLN A 63 15.80 11.03 -2.13
C GLN A 63 16.02 11.08 -0.62
N ASP A 64 15.37 12.01 0.08
CA ASP A 64 15.48 12.17 1.54
C ASP A 64 15.00 10.88 2.23
N ARG A 65 13.91 10.26 1.77
CA ARG A 65 13.42 8.98 2.32
C ARG A 65 14.34 7.80 2.03
N ILE A 66 14.96 7.74 0.86
CA ILE A 66 15.97 6.69 0.59
C ILE A 66 17.13 6.85 1.56
N GLN A 67 17.52 8.07 1.86
CA GLN A 67 18.59 8.36 2.80
C GLN A 67 18.20 7.94 4.22
N ASP A 68 17.02 8.29 4.68
CA ASP A 68 16.49 7.88 5.99
C ASP A 68 16.38 6.36 6.10
N GLN A 69 15.93 5.67 5.04
CA GLN A 69 15.88 4.20 5.03
C GLN A 69 17.28 3.57 5.02
N LEU A 70 18.26 4.17 4.33
CA LEU A 70 19.65 3.74 4.38
C LEU A 70 20.25 3.93 5.76
N GLU A 71 20.02 5.08 6.40
CA GLU A 71 20.46 5.37 7.76
C GLU A 71 19.82 4.40 8.76
N TRP A 72 18.51 4.12 8.62
CA TRP A 72 17.81 3.12 9.41
C TRP A 72 18.37 1.70 9.21
N LEU A 73 18.67 1.30 7.95
CA LEU A 73 19.30 0.00 7.66
C LEU A 73 20.70 -0.10 8.25
N ILE A 74 21.50 0.96 8.17
CA ILE A 74 22.85 1.04 8.77
C ILE A 74 22.72 0.97 10.30
N TRP A 75 21.80 1.73 10.90
CA TRP A 75 21.52 1.68 12.32
C TRP A 75 21.04 0.29 12.76
N LYS A 76 20.14 -0.34 12.00
CA LYS A 76 19.64 -1.70 12.22
C LYS A 76 20.78 -2.73 12.19
N GLU A 77 21.68 -2.63 11.21
CA GLU A 77 22.81 -3.54 11.09
C GLU A 77 23.82 -3.34 12.23
N GLN A 78 24.12 -2.09 12.59
CA GLN A 78 25.01 -1.76 13.72
C GLN A 78 24.43 -2.20 15.06
N ASN A 79 23.10 -2.19 15.22
CA ASN A 79 22.41 -2.56 16.46
C ASN A 79 21.73 -3.94 16.38
N LYS A 80 22.20 -4.84 15.54
CA LYS A 80 21.59 -6.15 15.25
C LYS A 80 21.22 -6.95 16.52
N HIS A 81 22.05 -6.90 17.56
CA HIS A 81 21.77 -7.59 18.83
C HIS A 81 20.67 -6.92 19.65
N ALA A 82 20.72 -5.60 19.80
CA ALA A 82 19.70 -4.84 20.55
C ALA A 82 18.36 -4.85 19.83
N TYR A 83 18.39 -4.73 18.50
CA TYR A 83 17.21 -4.80 17.65
C TYR A 83 16.56 -6.20 17.68
N LYS A 84 17.35 -7.26 17.58
CA LYS A 84 16.86 -8.65 17.64
C LYS A 84 16.11 -8.94 18.95
N VAL A 85 16.60 -8.44 20.09
CA VAL A 85 15.94 -8.60 21.39
C VAL A 85 14.66 -7.74 21.47
N LYS A 86 14.70 -6.49 21.02
CA LYS A 86 13.54 -5.58 21.00
C LYS A 86 12.46 -6.09 20.06
N TYR A 87 12.85 -6.54 18.87
CA TYR A 87 11.95 -7.12 17.87
C TYR A 87 11.30 -8.41 18.39
N SER A 88 12.06 -9.31 19.00
CA SER A 88 11.52 -10.54 19.59
C SER A 88 10.50 -10.26 20.70
N ARG A 89 10.73 -9.23 21.53
CA ARG A 89 9.78 -8.81 22.58
C ARG A 89 8.52 -8.20 21.98
N ALA A 90 8.65 -7.32 20.99
CA ALA A 90 7.51 -6.73 20.29
C ALA A 90 6.70 -7.81 19.57
N LEU A 91 7.37 -8.73 18.86
CA LEU A 91 6.74 -9.86 18.19
C LEU A 91 5.95 -10.74 19.19
N LEU A 92 6.56 -11.12 20.31
CA LEU A 92 5.87 -11.90 21.35
C LEU A 92 4.69 -11.14 21.96
N ALA A 93 4.82 -9.83 22.18
CA ALA A 93 3.72 -8.99 22.66
C ALA A 93 2.59 -8.91 21.62
N ASN A 94 2.91 -8.74 20.34
CA ASN A 94 1.95 -8.69 19.25
C ASN A 94 1.24 -10.04 19.09
N ILE A 95 1.97 -11.15 19.12
CA ILE A 95 1.41 -12.52 19.10
C ILE A 95 0.47 -12.72 20.29
N ARG A 96 0.93 -12.38 21.52
CA ARG A 96 0.11 -12.49 22.73
C ARG A 96 -1.19 -11.70 22.60
N ASN A 97 -1.11 -10.44 22.17
CA ASN A 97 -2.28 -9.60 22.01
C ASN A 97 -3.23 -10.15 20.93
N THR A 98 -2.69 -10.64 19.83
CA THR A 98 -3.46 -11.26 18.75
C THR A 98 -4.17 -12.53 19.24
N ILE A 99 -3.48 -13.39 19.99
CA ILE A 99 -4.04 -14.62 20.57
C ILE A 99 -5.14 -14.30 21.60
N LEU A 100 -4.87 -13.37 22.53
CA LEU A 100 -5.80 -13.10 23.63
C LEU A 100 -6.99 -12.24 23.20
N GLN A 101 -6.79 -11.26 22.32
CA GLN A 101 -7.84 -10.27 21.99
C GLN A 101 -8.55 -10.55 20.67
N GLY A 102 -7.83 -11.03 19.63
CA GLY A 102 -8.38 -11.13 18.29
C GLY A 102 -8.91 -12.51 17.88
N MET A 103 -8.54 -13.56 18.61
CA MET A 103 -8.64 -14.94 18.11
C MET A 103 -9.63 -15.84 18.85
N GLY A 104 -10.37 -15.29 19.78
CA GLY A 104 -11.34 -16.06 20.53
C GLY A 104 -10.73 -17.01 21.57
N LEU A 105 -9.38 -17.13 21.70
CA LEU A 105 -8.80 -17.98 22.71
C LEU A 105 -9.08 -17.43 24.12
N GLY A 106 -8.95 -16.11 24.30
CA GLY A 106 -9.38 -15.46 25.55
C GLY A 106 -10.87 -15.63 25.81
N SER A 107 -11.71 -15.49 24.77
CA SER A 107 -13.14 -15.71 24.90
C SER A 107 -13.48 -17.17 25.13
N LEU A 108 -12.72 -18.12 24.54
CA LEU A 108 -12.89 -19.57 24.80
C LEU A 108 -12.58 -19.89 26.27
N ILE A 109 -11.46 -19.40 26.81
CA ILE A 109 -11.08 -19.60 28.22
C ILE A 109 -12.19 -19.06 29.12
N THR A 110 -12.60 -17.80 28.92
CA THR A 110 -13.67 -17.17 29.75
C THR A 110 -14.99 -17.95 29.65
N ARG A 111 -15.35 -18.45 28.45
CA ARG A 111 -16.58 -19.25 28.27
C ARG A 111 -16.47 -20.60 28.94
N MET A 112 -15.29 -21.24 28.93
CA MET A 112 -15.07 -22.49 29.65
C MET A 112 -15.17 -22.29 31.16
N GLU A 113 -14.56 -21.22 31.71
CA GLU A 113 -14.69 -20.87 33.12
C GLU A 113 -16.15 -20.60 33.53
N LEU A 114 -16.88 -19.83 32.71
CA LEU A 114 -18.31 -19.60 32.95
C LEU A 114 -19.16 -20.87 32.84
N LEU A 115 -18.79 -21.76 31.93
CA LEU A 115 -19.46 -23.05 31.79
C LEU A 115 -19.22 -23.90 33.04
N GLU A 116 -17.98 -23.98 33.52
CA GLU A 116 -17.63 -24.74 34.74
C GLU A 116 -18.49 -24.32 35.95
N MET A 117 -18.79 -23.02 36.04
CA MET A 117 -19.66 -22.49 37.10
C MET A 117 -21.15 -22.87 36.95
N LYS A 118 -21.60 -23.19 35.73
CA LYS A 118 -23.00 -23.46 35.39
C LYS A 118 -23.32 -24.95 35.21
N ILE A 119 -22.32 -25.79 35.04
CA ILE A 119 -22.45 -27.23 34.81
C ILE A 119 -23.15 -27.88 36.00
N LYS A 120 -24.18 -28.64 35.71
CA LYS A 120 -24.79 -29.55 36.67
C LYS A 120 -24.23 -30.97 36.44
N LYS A 121 -23.71 -31.55 37.49
CA LYS A 121 -23.21 -32.93 37.49
C LYS A 121 -24.36 -33.89 37.89
N GLU A 122 -24.61 -34.86 37.03
CA GLU A 122 -25.55 -35.96 37.30
C GLU A 122 -24.81 -37.27 37.03
N ASP A 123 -24.54 -38.03 38.08
CA ASP A 123 -23.81 -39.30 38.04
C ASP A 123 -22.61 -39.30 37.11
N ASP A 124 -22.73 -39.90 35.94
CA ASP A 124 -21.64 -40.05 34.95
C ASP A 124 -21.66 -39.02 33.82
N PHE A 125 -22.53 -38.02 33.85
CA PHE A 125 -22.61 -37.00 32.80
C PHE A 125 -22.81 -35.60 33.32
N TYR A 126 -22.52 -34.63 32.46
CA TYR A 126 -22.73 -33.21 32.73
C TYR A 126 -23.87 -32.68 31.87
N ILE A 127 -24.78 -31.95 32.49
CA ILE A 127 -25.82 -31.22 31.77
C ILE A 127 -25.31 -29.84 31.43
N VAL A 128 -25.18 -29.57 30.13
CA VAL A 128 -24.69 -28.33 29.58
C VAL A 128 -25.83 -27.64 28.81
N PRO A 129 -26.13 -26.36 29.07
CA PRO A 129 -27.10 -25.62 28.27
C PRO A 129 -26.63 -25.56 26.81
N ARG A 130 -27.50 -25.89 25.86
CA ARG A 130 -27.19 -25.93 24.42
C ARG A 130 -26.52 -24.66 23.93
N ARG A 131 -27.01 -23.48 24.35
CA ARG A 131 -26.46 -22.16 23.97
C ARG A 131 -24.99 -22.02 24.39
N ASP A 132 -24.63 -22.46 25.59
CA ASP A 132 -23.26 -22.35 26.11
C ASP A 132 -22.35 -23.31 25.34
N PHE A 133 -22.83 -24.52 25.03
CA PHE A 133 -22.11 -25.50 24.21
C PHE A 133 -21.87 -24.99 22.77
N ASP A 134 -22.93 -24.49 22.10
CA ASP A 134 -22.82 -23.93 20.74
C ASP A 134 -21.83 -22.74 20.69
N SER A 135 -21.81 -21.93 21.75
CA SER A 135 -20.91 -20.80 21.91
C SER A 135 -19.43 -21.22 22.06
N ILE A 136 -19.18 -22.33 22.77
CA ILE A 136 -17.83 -22.92 22.89
C ILE A 136 -17.39 -23.53 21.56
N LEU A 137 -18.25 -24.29 20.89
CA LEU A 137 -17.96 -24.84 19.57
C LEU A 137 -17.59 -23.76 18.56
N SER A 138 -18.31 -22.64 18.55
CA SER A 138 -17.99 -21.48 17.71
C SER A 138 -16.58 -20.94 18.02
N SER A 139 -16.21 -20.83 19.31
CA SER A 139 -14.88 -20.37 19.70
C SER A 139 -13.78 -21.37 19.30
N VAL A 140 -14.04 -22.69 19.39
CA VAL A 140 -13.12 -23.75 18.94
C VAL A 140 -12.90 -23.64 17.43
N HIS A 141 -13.96 -23.47 16.64
CA HIS A 141 -13.84 -23.25 15.18
C HIS A 141 -13.03 -22.02 14.84
N ASN A 142 -13.16 -20.93 15.61
CA ASN A 142 -12.36 -19.72 15.40
C ASN A 142 -10.87 -19.99 15.69
N VAL A 143 -10.54 -20.73 16.74
CA VAL A 143 -9.15 -21.12 17.04
C VAL A 143 -8.58 -22.04 15.95
N HIS A 144 -9.37 -22.97 15.43
CA HIS A 144 -8.93 -23.87 14.35
C HIS A 144 -8.60 -23.08 13.08
N ARG A 145 -9.49 -22.17 12.68
CA ARG A 145 -9.27 -21.27 11.55
C ARG A 145 -8.02 -20.40 11.74
N TRP A 146 -7.76 -19.96 12.96
CA TRP A 146 -6.55 -19.23 13.27
C TRP A 146 -5.28 -20.06 13.03
N LEU A 147 -5.28 -21.33 13.44
CA LEU A 147 -4.15 -22.23 13.16
C LEU A 147 -3.93 -22.41 11.66
N GLU A 148 -5.01 -22.60 10.89
CA GLU A 148 -4.94 -22.68 9.43
C GLU A 148 -4.34 -21.39 8.81
N ASN A 149 -4.72 -20.24 9.32
CA ASN A 149 -4.16 -18.96 8.86
C ASN A 149 -2.68 -18.81 9.22
N LEU A 150 -2.25 -19.28 10.40
CA LEU A 150 -0.82 -19.33 10.74
C LEU A 150 -0.02 -20.18 9.75
N GLU A 151 -0.55 -21.34 9.36
CA GLU A 151 0.10 -22.19 8.35
C GLU A 151 0.19 -21.48 6.99
N LYS A 152 -0.86 -20.78 6.56
CA LYS A 152 -0.84 -19.97 5.32
C LYS A 152 0.24 -18.87 5.39
N ILE A 153 0.33 -18.18 6.52
CA ILE A 153 1.35 -17.15 6.75
C ILE A 153 2.74 -17.74 6.66
N ASN A 154 2.97 -18.88 7.36
CA ASN A 154 4.28 -19.53 7.34
C ASN A 154 4.67 -19.95 5.91
N ARG A 155 3.75 -20.55 5.16
CA ARG A 155 3.98 -20.90 3.74
C ARG A 155 4.29 -19.66 2.90
N ALA A 156 3.55 -18.56 3.08
CA ALA A 156 3.76 -17.33 2.32
C ALA A 156 5.11 -16.66 2.64
N LEU A 157 5.58 -16.74 3.89
CA LEU A 157 6.89 -16.21 4.31
C LEU A 157 8.04 -17.08 3.81
N ASP A 158 7.84 -18.41 3.72
CA ASP A 158 8.84 -19.36 3.23
C ASP A 158 8.82 -19.52 1.70
N GLN A 159 7.83 -18.94 1.02
CA GLN A 159 7.69 -19.07 -0.43
C GLN A 159 8.82 -18.33 -1.15
N ASN A 160 9.51 -19.05 -2.02
CA ASN A 160 10.52 -18.50 -2.93
C ASN A 160 9.89 -18.31 -4.31
N TYR A 161 9.81 -17.06 -4.75
CA TYR A 161 9.29 -16.73 -6.07
C TYR A 161 10.38 -16.83 -7.13
N SER A 162 10.10 -17.53 -8.22
CA SER A 162 10.96 -17.49 -9.41
C SER A 162 10.80 -16.12 -10.09
N ILE A 163 11.90 -15.37 -10.13
CA ILE A 163 11.89 -14.02 -10.71
C ILE A 163 12.06 -14.12 -12.23
N ASN A 164 11.11 -13.54 -12.93
CA ASN A 164 11.01 -13.53 -14.39
C ASN A 164 10.81 -12.09 -14.89
N THR A 165 10.71 -11.97 -16.20
CA THR A 165 10.28 -10.72 -16.83
C THR A 165 8.75 -10.72 -16.98
N ILE A 166 8.12 -9.65 -16.56
CA ILE A 166 6.70 -9.38 -16.81
C ILE A 166 6.62 -8.43 -18.00
N GLU A 167 6.03 -8.93 -19.07
CA GLU A 167 5.89 -8.17 -20.30
C GLU A 167 4.86 -7.04 -20.18
N PRO A 168 5.04 -5.91 -20.87
CA PRO A 168 4.13 -4.78 -20.82
C PRO A 168 2.67 -5.13 -21.09
N ALA A 169 2.42 -6.01 -22.05
CA ALA A 169 1.07 -6.45 -22.41
C ALA A 169 0.36 -7.24 -21.30
N SER A 170 1.12 -7.93 -20.44
CA SER A 170 0.58 -8.76 -19.37
C SER A 170 0.32 -7.98 -18.08
N PHE A 171 0.90 -6.81 -17.92
CA PHE A 171 0.84 -6.05 -16.68
C PHE A 171 -0.58 -5.59 -16.31
N PRO A 172 -1.39 -5.01 -17.22
CA PRO A 172 -2.77 -4.64 -16.91
C PRO A 172 -3.63 -5.84 -16.48
N ASP A 173 -3.41 -7.01 -17.09
CA ASP A 173 -4.16 -8.23 -16.75
C ASP A 173 -3.88 -8.71 -15.33
N ILE A 174 -2.64 -8.55 -14.83
CA ILE A 174 -2.29 -8.87 -13.44
C ILE A 174 -3.12 -8.01 -12.48
N VAL A 175 -3.21 -6.71 -12.73
CA VAL A 175 -3.99 -5.79 -11.90
C VAL A 175 -5.47 -6.15 -11.95
N VAL A 176 -6.02 -6.41 -13.13
CA VAL A 176 -7.42 -6.79 -13.31
C VAL A 176 -7.74 -8.10 -12.57
N ARG A 177 -6.89 -9.13 -12.67
CA ARG A 177 -7.08 -10.38 -11.91
C ARG A 177 -7.05 -10.15 -10.41
N ALA A 178 -6.12 -9.33 -9.91
CA ALA A 178 -6.06 -8.99 -8.49
C ALA A 178 -7.36 -8.30 -8.02
N VAL A 179 -7.88 -7.35 -8.80
CA VAL A 179 -9.16 -6.68 -8.53
C VAL A 179 -10.32 -7.68 -8.50
N HIS A 180 -10.41 -8.58 -9.48
CA HIS A 180 -11.46 -9.61 -9.52
C HIS A 180 -11.38 -10.58 -8.32
N ALA A 181 -10.18 -10.95 -7.90
CA ALA A 181 -9.97 -11.87 -6.79
C ALA A 181 -10.47 -11.31 -5.44
N VAL A 182 -10.55 -9.98 -5.30
CA VAL A 182 -10.99 -9.31 -4.06
C VAL A 182 -12.40 -8.73 -4.14
N GLU A 183 -13.16 -9.05 -5.19
CA GLU A 183 -14.50 -8.50 -5.43
C GLU A 183 -15.46 -8.71 -4.23
N LYS A 184 -15.39 -9.87 -3.56
CA LYS A 184 -16.19 -10.15 -2.37
C LYS A 184 -15.93 -9.15 -1.24
N PHE A 185 -14.69 -8.69 -1.06
CA PHE A 185 -14.31 -7.72 -0.04
C PHE A 185 -14.70 -6.29 -0.43
N ARG A 186 -14.58 -5.95 -1.72
CA ARG A 186 -15.06 -4.68 -2.28
C ARG A 186 -16.53 -4.46 -1.99
N ALA A 187 -17.34 -5.52 -2.21
CA ALA A 187 -18.80 -5.48 -2.03
C ALA A 187 -19.24 -5.23 -0.58
N ILE A 188 -18.41 -5.60 0.43
CA ILE A 188 -18.73 -5.44 1.85
C ILE A 188 -19.09 -3.99 2.22
N LYS A 189 -18.34 -3.03 1.66
CA LYS A 189 -18.52 -1.60 1.91
C LYS A 189 -18.93 -0.82 0.66
N ASN A 190 -19.36 -1.49 -0.41
CA ASN A 190 -19.80 -0.89 -1.68
C ASN A 190 -18.77 0.08 -2.29
N HIS A 191 -17.48 -0.25 -2.20
CA HIS A 191 -16.44 0.58 -2.79
C HIS A 191 -16.48 0.57 -4.32
N ARG A 192 -16.08 1.70 -4.91
CA ARG A 192 -15.81 1.80 -6.35
C ARG A 192 -14.30 1.68 -6.57
N ILE A 193 -13.90 1.06 -7.67
CA ILE A 193 -12.50 1.01 -8.09
C ILE A 193 -12.40 1.78 -9.40
N GLU A 194 -11.48 2.73 -9.43
CA GLU A 194 -11.12 3.45 -10.65
C GLU A 194 -9.71 3.04 -11.07
N LEU A 195 -9.61 2.52 -12.30
CA LEU A 195 -8.34 2.13 -12.90
C LEU A 195 -7.88 3.27 -13.80
N GLY A 196 -6.70 3.83 -13.50
CA GLY A 196 -6.00 4.72 -14.40
C GLY A 196 -5.43 3.99 -15.61
N ASP A 197 -4.64 4.70 -16.43
CA ASP A 197 -3.86 4.04 -17.48
C ASP A 197 -2.77 3.16 -16.86
N LEU A 198 -2.89 1.84 -17.05
CA LEU A 198 -1.97 0.83 -16.52
C LEU A 198 -0.94 0.37 -17.55
N THR A 199 -0.89 0.97 -18.73
CA THR A 199 0.04 0.62 -19.80
C THR A 199 1.47 0.97 -19.39
N ILE A 200 2.39 0.01 -19.38
CA ILE A 200 3.82 0.24 -19.17
C ILE A 200 4.58 0.13 -20.50
N GLN A 201 5.68 0.88 -20.60
CA GLN A 201 6.45 0.95 -21.86
C GLN A 201 7.53 -0.11 -21.97
N GLN A 202 8.04 -0.57 -20.84
CA GLN A 202 9.14 -1.52 -20.77
C GLN A 202 8.82 -2.68 -19.83
N PRO A 203 9.37 -3.87 -20.09
CA PRO A 203 9.22 -5.00 -19.20
C PRO A 203 9.74 -4.70 -17.79
N ILE A 204 9.16 -5.34 -16.80
CA ILE A 204 9.57 -5.23 -15.39
C ILE A 204 10.06 -6.57 -14.87
N THR A 205 11.01 -6.53 -13.95
CA THR A 205 11.48 -7.70 -13.23
C THR A 205 10.51 -8.04 -12.11
N GLY A 206 10.03 -9.28 -12.07
CA GLY A 206 9.08 -9.70 -11.02
C GLY A 206 8.57 -11.12 -11.18
N ASN A 207 7.51 -11.41 -10.45
CA ASN A 207 6.76 -12.65 -10.53
C ASN A 207 5.27 -12.31 -10.54
N THR A 208 4.52 -12.88 -11.46
CA THR A 208 3.10 -12.60 -11.65
C THR A 208 2.26 -12.94 -10.42
N GLU A 209 2.49 -14.11 -9.80
CA GLU A 209 1.75 -14.56 -8.62
C GLU A 209 2.05 -13.69 -7.39
N ALA A 210 3.34 -13.37 -7.18
CA ALA A 210 3.76 -12.48 -6.10
C ALA A 210 3.17 -11.06 -6.27
N MET A 211 3.13 -10.55 -7.50
CA MET A 211 2.55 -9.25 -7.80
C MET A 211 1.04 -9.23 -7.56
N GLU A 212 0.34 -10.27 -8.00
CA GLU A 212 -1.11 -10.43 -7.78
C GLU A 212 -1.42 -10.54 -6.28
N LEU A 213 -0.62 -11.30 -5.51
CA LEU A 213 -0.72 -11.37 -4.06
C LEU A 213 -0.55 -10.00 -3.40
N CYS A 214 0.50 -9.25 -3.77
CA CYS A 214 0.75 -7.92 -3.22
C CYS A 214 -0.42 -6.97 -3.48
N LEU A 215 -0.93 -6.94 -4.71
CA LEU A 215 -2.06 -6.09 -5.08
C LEU A 215 -3.34 -6.47 -4.30
N ARG A 216 -3.63 -7.76 -4.17
CA ARG A 216 -4.79 -8.24 -3.40
C ARG A 216 -4.74 -7.79 -1.94
N GLU A 217 -3.61 -7.99 -1.28
CA GLU A 217 -3.44 -7.60 0.13
C GLU A 217 -3.57 -6.09 0.34
N LEU A 218 -2.98 -5.29 -0.55
CA LEU A 218 -3.09 -3.84 -0.48
C LEU A 218 -4.53 -3.36 -0.78
N LEU A 219 -5.24 -3.99 -1.70
CA LEU A 219 -6.65 -3.69 -1.98
C LEU A 219 -7.55 -4.05 -0.81
N ILE A 220 -7.37 -5.21 -0.17
CA ILE A 220 -8.12 -5.60 1.02
C ILE A 220 -7.89 -4.59 2.15
N ASN A 221 -6.65 -4.15 2.36
CA ASN A 221 -6.33 -3.10 3.33
C ASN A 221 -7.03 -1.77 2.97
N ALA A 222 -7.00 -1.37 1.69
CA ALA A 222 -7.70 -0.17 1.24
C ALA A 222 -9.20 -0.25 1.52
N PHE A 223 -9.86 -1.39 1.28
CA PHE A 223 -11.29 -1.57 1.57
C PHE A 223 -11.59 -1.53 3.07
N LYS A 224 -10.74 -2.16 3.89
CA LYS A 224 -10.94 -2.18 5.35
C LYS A 224 -10.88 -0.79 5.96
N PHE A 225 -9.88 -0.01 5.55
CA PHE A 225 -9.52 1.26 6.17
C PHE A 225 -10.06 2.48 5.43
N SER A 226 -11.04 2.28 4.56
CA SER A 226 -11.78 3.36 3.88
C SER A 226 -13.21 3.48 4.38
N PRO A 227 -13.81 4.68 4.31
CA PRO A 227 -15.24 4.87 4.53
C PRO A 227 -16.07 4.07 3.52
N GLU A 228 -17.27 3.66 3.90
CA GLU A 228 -18.21 2.96 3.01
C GLU A 228 -18.53 3.82 1.76
N GLY A 229 -18.63 3.18 0.61
CA GLY A 229 -18.96 3.83 -0.67
C GLY A 229 -17.84 4.68 -1.26
N SER A 230 -16.66 4.77 -0.64
CA SER A 230 -15.53 5.54 -1.17
C SER A 230 -14.95 4.92 -2.45
N THR A 231 -14.18 5.72 -3.17
CA THR A 231 -13.48 5.27 -4.38
C THR A 231 -12.05 4.92 -4.05
N ILE A 232 -11.60 3.77 -4.57
CA ILE A 232 -10.22 3.31 -4.51
C ILE A 232 -9.62 3.50 -5.90
N ASP A 233 -8.57 4.30 -6.01
CA ASP A 233 -7.90 4.55 -7.29
C ASP A 233 -6.67 3.67 -7.40
N ILE A 234 -6.48 3.06 -8.58
CA ILE A 234 -5.27 2.34 -8.93
C ILE A 234 -4.62 3.09 -10.08
N VAL A 235 -3.45 3.65 -9.82
CA VAL A 235 -2.71 4.47 -10.77
C VAL A 235 -1.31 3.94 -10.99
N ARG A 236 -0.76 4.19 -12.17
CA ARG A 236 0.60 3.83 -12.52
C ARG A 236 1.40 5.09 -12.80
N PHE A 237 2.64 5.09 -12.33
CA PHE A 237 3.66 6.07 -12.70
C PHE A 237 4.87 5.34 -13.25
N GLU A 238 5.52 5.93 -14.23
CA GLU A 238 6.67 5.33 -14.87
C GLU A 238 7.83 6.31 -14.91
N SER A 239 9.00 5.84 -14.49
CA SER A 239 10.27 6.55 -14.58
C SER A 239 11.25 5.77 -15.45
N PRO A 240 12.43 6.30 -15.79
CA PRO A 240 13.41 5.57 -16.61
C PRO A 240 13.84 4.21 -16.05
N ARG A 241 13.80 4.01 -14.72
CA ARG A 241 14.33 2.80 -14.06
C ARG A 241 13.28 1.95 -13.34
N VAL A 242 12.15 2.54 -13.01
CA VAL A 242 11.12 1.87 -12.21
C VAL A 242 9.72 2.17 -12.74
N VAL A 243 8.83 1.23 -12.46
CA VAL A 243 7.38 1.39 -12.56
C VAL A 243 6.84 1.43 -11.15
N LEU A 244 6.00 2.41 -10.87
CA LEU A 244 5.23 2.50 -9.63
C LEU A 244 3.78 2.13 -9.91
N VAL A 245 3.20 1.30 -9.05
CA VAL A 245 1.76 1.07 -8.98
C VAL A 245 1.29 1.57 -7.62
N ALA A 246 0.37 2.50 -7.61
CA ALA A 246 -0.15 3.08 -6.38
C ALA A 246 -1.65 2.79 -6.25
N ILE A 247 -2.06 2.36 -5.06
CA ILE A 247 -3.44 2.20 -4.64
C ILE A 247 -3.72 3.33 -3.65
N LEU A 248 -4.70 4.18 -3.98
CA LEU A 248 -5.08 5.33 -3.18
C LEU A 248 -6.47 5.11 -2.58
N ASN A 249 -6.58 5.34 -1.29
CA ASN A 249 -7.86 5.23 -0.59
C ASN A 249 -8.07 6.38 0.40
N ASP A 250 -9.33 6.75 0.59
CA ASP A 250 -9.72 7.73 1.61
C ASP A 250 -9.47 7.18 3.01
N ILE A 251 -9.14 8.06 3.96
CA ILE A 251 -8.85 7.67 5.33
C ILE A 251 -10.14 7.48 6.11
N LEU A 252 -10.33 6.30 6.71
CA LEU A 252 -11.41 6.05 7.65
C LEU A 252 -11.16 6.82 8.95
N PRO A 253 -12.03 7.77 9.36
CA PRO A 253 -11.91 8.43 10.65
C PRO A 253 -12.05 7.43 11.80
N MET A 254 -11.13 7.47 12.74
CA MET A 254 -11.09 6.55 13.87
C MET A 254 -11.47 7.26 15.17
N THR A 255 -12.50 6.77 15.86
CA THR A 255 -12.87 7.28 17.18
C THR A 255 -12.03 6.55 18.24
N GLY A 256 -11.14 7.26 18.91
CA GLY A 256 -10.30 6.70 19.99
C GLY A 256 -9.09 5.87 19.50
N GLY A 257 -8.71 5.99 18.23
CA GLY A 257 -7.55 5.33 17.63
C GLY A 257 -6.70 6.27 16.80
N ILE A 258 -5.68 5.73 16.15
CA ILE A 258 -4.81 6.44 15.21
C ILE A 258 -5.52 6.54 13.87
N THR A 259 -5.75 7.76 13.39
CA THR A 259 -6.36 8.00 12.07
C THR A 259 -5.26 8.08 11.01
N GLY A 260 -5.37 7.27 9.96
CA GLY A 260 -4.39 7.22 8.89
C GLY A 260 -3.10 6.49 9.28
N ILE A 261 -1.98 6.86 8.66
CA ILE A 261 -0.64 6.28 8.89
C ILE A 261 0.33 7.41 9.23
N PRO A 262 0.48 7.78 10.52
CA PRO A 262 1.47 8.78 10.90
C PRO A 262 2.88 8.32 10.58
N GLU A 263 3.77 9.26 10.27
CA GLU A 263 5.15 9.03 9.84
C GLU A 263 5.94 8.10 10.79
N ASP A 264 5.76 8.26 12.11
CA ASP A 264 6.40 7.44 13.12
C ASP A 264 6.08 5.94 13.00
N TYR A 265 4.99 5.58 12.34
CA TYR A 265 4.52 4.21 12.20
C TYR A 265 4.77 3.60 10.81
N GLU A 266 5.24 4.36 9.83
CA GLU A 266 5.45 3.90 8.44
C GLU A 266 6.35 2.66 8.33
N ASN A 267 7.27 2.47 9.26
CA ASN A 267 8.14 1.29 9.31
C ASN A 267 7.56 0.14 10.15
N GLN A 268 6.80 0.47 11.21
CA GLN A 268 6.27 -0.51 12.15
C GLN A 268 5.10 -1.31 11.56
N ILE A 269 4.35 -0.74 10.62
CA ILE A 269 3.20 -1.40 9.97
C ILE A 269 3.59 -2.66 9.18
N TYR A 270 4.88 -2.86 8.88
CA TYR A 270 5.38 -4.06 8.21
C TYR A 270 5.87 -5.13 9.19
N GLU A 271 5.86 -4.86 10.50
CA GLU A 271 6.21 -5.87 11.49
C GLU A 271 5.13 -6.95 11.58
N PRO A 272 5.50 -8.24 11.64
CA PRO A 272 4.53 -9.31 11.74
C PRO A 272 3.62 -9.14 12.95
N PHE A 273 2.32 -9.38 12.77
CA PHE A 273 1.28 -9.26 13.80
C PHE A 273 1.11 -7.85 14.37
N TYR A 274 1.72 -6.85 13.75
CA TYR A 274 1.51 -5.46 14.14
C TYR A 274 0.20 -4.92 13.56
N ARG A 275 -0.54 -4.19 14.37
CA ARG A 275 -1.75 -3.47 13.98
C ARG A 275 -1.70 -2.07 14.54
N LEU A 276 -1.79 -1.09 13.66
CA LEU A 276 -1.84 0.31 14.05
C LEU A 276 -3.13 0.60 14.84
N ASN A 277 -4.22 -0.02 14.42
CA ASN A 277 -5.53 0.06 15.07
C ASN A 277 -6.11 -1.33 15.26
N ASN A 278 -6.71 -1.57 16.42
CA ASN A 278 -7.44 -2.80 16.71
C ASN A 278 -8.88 -2.75 16.15
N VAL A 279 -9.03 -2.28 14.90
CA VAL A 279 -10.33 -2.33 14.22
C VAL A 279 -10.56 -3.76 13.77
N TYR A 280 -11.50 -4.39 14.41
CA TYR A 280 -12.00 -5.68 14.00
C TYR A 280 -13.33 -5.48 13.26
N ASP A 281 -13.31 -5.62 11.95
CA ASP A 281 -14.52 -5.67 11.12
C ASP A 281 -14.76 -7.14 10.78
N GLU A 282 -15.72 -7.76 11.45
CA GLU A 282 -16.06 -9.18 11.30
C GLU A 282 -16.44 -9.54 9.86
N ARG A 283 -16.85 -8.57 9.05
CA ARG A 283 -17.21 -8.78 7.65
C ARG A 283 -16.01 -9.17 6.77
N PHE A 284 -14.79 -8.84 7.22
CA PHE A 284 -13.53 -9.19 6.56
C PHE A 284 -12.86 -10.45 7.12
N PHE A 285 -13.60 -11.27 7.90
CA PHE A 285 -13.02 -12.44 8.57
C PHE A 285 -12.41 -13.50 7.62
N ASP A 286 -12.84 -13.50 6.35
CA ASP A 286 -12.42 -14.44 5.31
C ASP A 286 -11.13 -14.02 4.57
N GLU A 287 -10.46 -12.95 5.02
CA GLU A 287 -9.16 -12.55 4.46
C GLU A 287 -8.06 -13.56 4.86
N ASP A 288 -7.16 -13.85 3.93
CA ASP A 288 -6.12 -14.86 4.13
C ASP A 288 -5.10 -14.47 5.22
N PHE A 289 -4.81 -13.17 5.38
CA PHE A 289 -3.78 -12.65 6.29
C PHE A 289 -4.35 -11.68 7.33
N SER A 290 -5.47 -12.07 7.95
CA SER A 290 -6.23 -11.24 8.89
C SER A 290 -5.49 -10.82 10.17
N MET A 291 -4.31 -11.37 10.43
CA MET A 291 -3.59 -11.28 11.71
C MET A 291 -2.60 -10.12 11.81
N GLY A 292 -2.64 -9.14 10.88
CA GLY A 292 -1.62 -8.09 10.81
C GLY A 292 -0.31 -8.59 10.18
N THR A 293 -0.38 -9.52 9.26
CA THR A 293 0.76 -10.10 8.55
C THR A 293 0.74 -9.81 7.05
N GLY A 294 -0.38 -9.31 6.51
CA GLY A 294 -0.50 -9.03 5.08
C GLY A 294 0.60 -8.10 4.56
N LEU A 295 0.87 -6.97 5.25
CA LEU A 295 1.94 -6.05 4.86
C LEU A 295 3.35 -6.65 5.00
N THR A 296 3.57 -7.52 5.97
CA THR A 296 4.84 -8.25 6.12
C THR A 296 5.07 -9.16 4.90
N ILE A 297 4.03 -9.86 4.46
CA ILE A 297 4.07 -10.74 3.29
C ILE A 297 4.30 -9.93 2.01
N VAL A 298 3.59 -8.81 1.84
CA VAL A 298 3.81 -7.88 0.72
C VAL A 298 5.25 -7.39 0.70
N GLN A 299 5.80 -6.97 1.84
CA GLN A 299 7.18 -6.50 1.92
C GLN A 299 8.17 -7.61 1.54
N GLY A 300 7.98 -8.84 2.05
CA GLY A 300 8.81 -9.99 1.72
C GLY A 300 8.78 -10.33 0.22
N ALA A 301 7.59 -10.41 -0.37
CA ALA A 301 7.40 -10.68 -1.79
C ALA A 301 8.04 -9.58 -2.67
N MET A 302 7.84 -8.31 -2.33
CA MET A 302 8.46 -7.19 -3.03
C MET A 302 10.00 -7.22 -2.94
N GLN A 303 10.55 -7.52 -1.76
CA GLN A 303 12.01 -7.65 -1.59
C GLN A 303 12.60 -8.78 -2.45
N GLN A 304 11.93 -9.92 -2.53
CA GLN A 304 12.34 -11.02 -3.41
C GLN A 304 12.35 -10.60 -4.89
N MET A 305 11.38 -9.82 -5.33
CA MET A 305 11.32 -9.26 -6.68
C MET A 305 12.31 -8.11 -6.91
N GLY A 306 13.15 -7.74 -5.92
CA GLY A 306 14.05 -6.60 -6.00
C GLY A 306 13.33 -5.25 -6.01
N GLY A 307 12.03 -5.24 -5.70
CA GLY A 307 11.17 -4.08 -5.57
C GLY A 307 11.05 -3.58 -4.13
N ARG A 308 10.14 -2.64 -3.91
CA ARG A 308 9.83 -2.06 -2.60
C ARG A 308 8.34 -1.76 -2.49
N VAL A 309 7.83 -1.72 -1.25
CA VAL A 309 6.48 -1.25 -0.93
C VAL A 309 6.55 -0.12 0.06
N PHE A 310 5.70 0.89 -0.13
CA PHE A 310 5.53 2.02 0.79
C PHE A 310 4.04 2.24 1.05
N LEU A 311 3.69 2.49 2.29
CA LEU A 311 2.37 2.96 2.71
C LEU A 311 2.55 4.27 3.47
N ARG A 312 1.84 5.32 3.05
CA ARG A 312 1.95 6.65 3.64
C ARG A 312 0.69 7.48 3.43
N GLU A 313 0.54 8.51 4.24
CA GLU A 313 -0.43 9.53 3.97
C GLU A 313 0.07 10.53 2.93
N ILE A 314 -0.84 10.98 2.09
CA ILE A 314 -0.60 12.03 1.10
C ILE A 314 -1.70 13.09 1.15
N LEU A 315 -1.36 14.26 0.63
CA LEU A 315 -2.33 15.29 0.28
C LEU A 315 -2.64 15.17 -1.21
N ASP A 316 -3.83 14.69 -1.52
CA ASP A 316 -4.31 14.53 -2.88
C ASP A 316 -4.96 15.83 -3.37
N HIS A 317 -4.37 16.42 -4.39
CA HIS A 317 -4.82 17.66 -5.04
C HIS A 317 -5.51 17.41 -6.39
N SER A 318 -5.69 16.15 -6.80
CA SER A 318 -6.23 15.80 -8.13
C SER A 318 -7.75 15.98 -8.24
N GLY A 319 -8.46 16.03 -7.11
CA GLY A 319 -9.92 16.11 -7.09
C GLY A 319 -10.47 17.53 -7.32
N GLN A 320 -11.64 17.63 -7.94
CA GLN A 320 -12.37 18.91 -8.13
C GLN A 320 -12.84 19.55 -6.81
N GLN A 321 -12.88 18.79 -5.71
CA GLN A 321 -13.39 19.22 -4.40
C GLN A 321 -12.31 19.76 -3.44
N GLY A 322 -11.10 20.06 -3.93
CA GLY A 322 -9.99 20.56 -3.14
C GLY A 322 -9.07 19.44 -2.61
N THR A 323 -8.17 19.83 -1.69
CA THR A 323 -7.17 18.92 -1.12
C THR A 323 -7.80 17.89 -0.18
N ARG A 324 -7.52 16.61 -0.38
CA ARG A 324 -7.96 15.50 0.48
C ARG A 324 -6.76 14.75 1.06
N ARG A 325 -6.86 14.32 2.31
CA ARG A 325 -5.88 13.39 2.90
C ARG A 325 -6.27 11.97 2.52
N ARG A 326 -5.33 11.23 1.94
CA ARG A 326 -5.52 9.84 1.51
C ARG A 326 -4.34 8.98 1.96
N VAL A 327 -4.56 7.70 2.07
CA VAL A 327 -3.47 6.71 2.15
C VAL A 327 -3.10 6.28 0.75
N MET A 328 -1.81 6.25 0.46
CA MET A 328 -1.24 5.73 -0.77
C MET A 328 -0.35 4.53 -0.45
N ALA A 329 -0.68 3.38 -1.04
CA ALA A 329 0.14 2.19 -1.02
C ALA A 329 0.85 2.07 -2.37
N GLU A 330 2.18 2.13 -2.37
CA GLU A 330 3.03 2.13 -3.58
C GLU A 330 3.81 0.83 -3.68
N LEU A 331 3.73 0.17 -4.82
CA LEU A 331 4.62 -0.91 -5.24
C LEU A 331 5.62 -0.36 -6.24
N VAL A 332 6.90 -0.39 -5.90
CA VAL A 332 8.00 0.09 -6.76
C VAL A 332 8.70 -1.11 -7.38
N LEU A 333 8.62 -1.23 -8.70
CA LEU A 333 9.12 -2.36 -9.49
C LEU A 333 10.27 -1.89 -10.38
N ARG A 334 11.32 -2.70 -10.49
CA ARG A 334 12.43 -2.40 -11.38
C ARG A 334 12.06 -2.77 -12.83
N LYS A 335 12.44 -1.92 -13.76
CA LYS A 335 12.42 -2.28 -15.17
C LYS A 335 13.48 -3.34 -15.42
N SER A 336 13.15 -4.30 -16.27
CA SER A 336 14.12 -5.27 -16.73
C SER A 336 15.16 -4.55 -17.58
N ASP A 337 16.44 -4.77 -17.30
CA ASP A 337 17.49 -4.26 -18.18
C ASP A 337 17.28 -4.90 -19.55
N SER A 338 17.06 -4.07 -20.57
CA SER A 338 17.10 -4.55 -21.94
C SER A 338 18.51 -5.09 -22.16
N GLU A 339 18.66 -6.39 -22.32
CA GLU A 339 19.92 -6.95 -22.78
C GLU A 339 20.34 -6.16 -24.03
N LYS A 340 21.44 -5.41 -23.88
CA LYS A 340 22.13 -4.77 -25.00
C LYS A 340 22.98 -5.79 -25.73
#